data_4be52ad44a88e8eda606f9ea53308bec
#
_entry.id   4be52ad44a88e8eda606f9ea53308bec
#
_cell.length_a   1.000
_cell.length_b   1.000
_cell.length_c   1.000
_cell.angle_alpha   90.00
_cell.angle_beta   90.00
_cell.angle_gamma   90.00
#
_symmetry.space_group_name_H-M   'P 1'
#
loop_
_entity.id
_entity.type
_entity.pdbx_description
1 polymer ?
#
loop_
_entity_poly.entity_id
_entity_poly.type
_entity_poly.pdbx_seq_one_letter_code
_entity_poly.pdbx_strand_id
1 'polypeptide(L)'
;MKRAALAASLLLAGCTKQPTEWIKTDVMIPARDGVKLHTLIFSPKNTSGKLPFLMERSPYGFVNGGAERVLANRYKQLADEGFIFVLQDIRGRYGSEGEFVMQRHPRDRSKPNSIDEASDAYDTIEWLLKNVPNNNGRAGILGISYGGWLTAMALMEPHPALKAVSEQASPADMFLGDDFHHNGAFRLSYGFEYVARMETGKVQSRFDFDKFDTFDWYLSLGPLGDIDKRYFHGEKPTWNNFVNHPNFDPFWQEQAVQLILSKTTVPNLNVAGWWDQEDYWGPLKIYETLEKNDADHKNYLVIGPWRHGGWGGEGKALGPIDFAGDQSRYFREKIEAPWFAYWLKDKGSLKQPEAMTFETGHNSWQKYDAWPPKDGIEKRKLYTSSAGGLSFDAPRDASDSAFDSYTSDPAHPVPYRHRPIPPTYSPNSGWTTWLVEDQRFVDLRPDVLSWSTEALKDDVVIAGDVVAHLFASTSGSDSDWIVKLIDVYPENDEKLPGYQLMIDNEVFRARFRNSFEKPERVEPGKIYEYPVDLHSANHDFRRGHRIMVQVQSTWFPLIDRNPQTFVENIYKATAADYQPALQKIFRSAKYASYVELPVQRR
;
A
#
# COMPACT_ATOMS: atom_id res chain seq x y z
N MET A 1 61.15 6.98 -44.53
CA MET A 1 60.95 7.36 -43.11
C MET A 1 59.49 7.05 -42.76
N LYS A 2 59.27 5.91 -42.10
CA LYS A 2 57.95 5.50 -41.60
C LYS A 2 57.86 5.85 -40.11
N ARG A 3 56.94 6.73 -39.76
CA ARG A 3 56.63 7.03 -38.35
C ARG A 3 55.57 5.99 -37.87
N ALA A 4 55.93 5.18 -36.90
CA ALA A 4 55.01 4.33 -36.16
C ALA A 4 54.30 5.17 -35.10
N ALA A 5 52.97 5.20 -35.12
CA ALA A 5 52.16 5.77 -34.06
C ALA A 5 51.85 4.66 -33.03
N LEU A 6 52.33 4.87 -31.81
CA LEU A 6 52.05 4.01 -30.65
C LEU A 6 50.69 4.44 -30.08
N ALA A 7 49.66 3.60 -30.23
CA ALA A 7 48.38 3.80 -29.58
C ALA A 7 48.46 3.21 -28.17
N ALA A 8 48.45 4.09 -27.16
CA ALA A 8 48.34 3.67 -25.76
C ALA A 8 46.87 3.39 -25.43
N SER A 9 46.50 2.11 -25.30
CA SER A 9 45.20 1.68 -24.80
C SER A 9 45.18 1.87 -23.27
N LEU A 10 44.48 2.88 -22.79
CA LEU A 10 44.11 2.99 -21.38
C LEU A 10 43.05 1.93 -21.07
N LEU A 11 43.47 0.85 -20.44
CA LEU A 11 42.61 -0.09 -19.74
C LEU A 11 42.02 0.61 -18.50
N LEU A 12 40.79 1.10 -18.60
CA LEU A 12 39.96 1.43 -17.44
C LEU A 12 39.65 0.12 -16.70
N ALA A 13 40.50 -0.22 -15.74
CA ALA A 13 40.20 -1.27 -14.77
C ALA A 13 39.02 -0.78 -13.90
N GLY A 14 37.81 -1.13 -14.30
CA GLY A 14 36.66 -1.01 -13.42
C GLY A 14 36.91 -1.86 -12.18
N CYS A 15 37.16 -1.22 -11.03
CA CYS A 15 37.21 -1.89 -9.75
C CYS A 15 35.81 -2.48 -9.46
N THR A 16 35.57 -3.71 -9.88
CA THR A 16 34.42 -4.49 -9.43
C THR A 16 34.64 -4.77 -7.95
N LYS A 17 33.88 -4.10 -7.09
CA LYS A 17 33.90 -4.35 -5.65
C LYS A 17 33.62 -5.85 -5.43
N GLN A 18 34.53 -6.54 -4.76
CA GLN A 18 34.35 -7.96 -4.42
C GLN A 18 33.08 -8.11 -3.55
N PRO A 19 32.30 -9.18 -3.72
CA PRO A 19 31.14 -9.43 -2.87
C PRO A 19 31.54 -9.41 -1.39
N THR A 20 30.70 -8.80 -0.57
CA THR A 20 30.95 -8.76 0.88
C THR A 20 30.90 -10.19 1.46
N GLU A 21 31.99 -10.61 2.09
CA GLU A 21 32.02 -11.87 2.85
C GLU A 21 31.48 -11.63 4.27
N TRP A 22 30.67 -12.55 4.76
CA TRP A 22 29.98 -12.43 6.02
C TRP A 22 30.46 -13.43 7.07
N ILE A 23 30.52 -12.97 8.33
CA ILE A 23 30.46 -13.83 9.51
C ILE A 23 28.98 -13.89 9.91
N LYS A 24 28.37 -15.07 9.79
CA LYS A 24 26.99 -15.31 10.19
C LYS A 24 26.96 -15.85 11.61
N THR A 25 26.14 -15.24 12.45
CA THR A 25 25.85 -15.69 13.82
C THR A 25 24.36 -15.93 13.94
N ASP A 26 23.98 -17.07 14.49
CA ASP A 26 22.61 -17.49 14.75
C ASP A 26 22.39 -17.52 16.26
N VAL A 27 21.46 -16.72 16.78
CA VAL A 27 21.27 -16.51 18.23
C VAL A 27 19.80 -16.37 18.58
N MET A 28 19.50 -16.71 19.83
CA MET A 28 18.22 -16.47 20.47
C MET A 28 18.33 -15.29 21.43
N ILE A 29 17.77 -14.13 21.05
CA ILE A 29 17.83 -12.90 21.86
C ILE A 29 16.67 -12.88 22.84
N PRO A 30 16.91 -12.78 24.17
CA PRO A 30 15.85 -12.70 25.16
C PRO A 30 15.19 -11.31 25.16
N ALA A 31 13.86 -11.28 25.09
CA ALA A 31 13.04 -10.12 25.39
C ALA A 31 12.81 -9.99 26.90
N ARG A 32 12.27 -8.85 27.36
CA ARG A 32 12.06 -8.51 28.77
C ARG A 32 11.17 -9.48 29.55
N ASP A 33 10.28 -10.20 28.87
CA ASP A 33 9.41 -11.24 29.43
C ASP A 33 10.05 -12.64 29.45
N GLY A 34 11.30 -12.76 28.95
CA GLY A 34 12.05 -14.00 28.89
C GLY A 34 11.85 -14.83 27.61
N VAL A 35 10.91 -14.46 26.73
CA VAL A 35 10.74 -15.07 25.42
C VAL A 35 11.94 -14.76 24.54
N LYS A 36 12.43 -15.76 23.79
CA LYS A 36 13.61 -15.62 22.97
C LYS A 36 13.26 -15.49 21.48
N LEU A 37 13.86 -14.48 20.84
CA LEU A 37 13.64 -14.16 19.44
C LEU A 37 14.82 -14.66 18.59
N HIS A 38 14.53 -15.50 17.61
CA HIS A 38 15.51 -16.04 16.67
C HIS A 38 16.04 -14.92 15.78
N THR A 39 17.36 -14.77 15.75
CA THR A 39 18.02 -13.64 15.09
C THR A 39 19.28 -14.10 14.36
N LEU A 40 19.37 -13.75 13.08
CA LEU A 40 20.55 -13.93 12.25
C LEU A 40 21.31 -12.61 12.16
N ILE A 41 22.60 -12.63 12.53
CA ILE A 41 23.48 -11.47 12.49
C ILE A 41 24.57 -11.71 11.43
N PHE A 42 24.71 -10.78 10.49
CA PHE A 42 25.70 -10.82 9.42
C PHE A 42 26.68 -9.67 9.59
N SER A 43 27.88 -9.98 10.04
CA SER A 43 28.98 -9.01 10.18
C SER A 43 29.95 -9.14 9.01
N PRO A 44 30.35 -8.04 8.33
CA PRO A 44 31.36 -8.12 7.27
C PRO A 44 32.70 -8.62 7.82
N LYS A 45 33.35 -9.60 7.14
CA LYS A 45 34.64 -10.17 7.57
C LYS A 45 35.79 -9.17 7.51
N ASN A 46 35.85 -8.40 6.44
CA ASN A 46 36.98 -7.53 6.14
C ASN A 46 36.56 -6.06 6.28
N THR A 47 36.45 -5.56 7.51
CA THR A 47 36.13 -4.17 7.77
C THR A 47 37.18 -3.51 8.65
N SER A 48 37.52 -2.26 8.31
CA SER A 48 38.33 -1.39 9.16
C SER A 48 37.42 -0.44 9.91
N GLY A 49 37.21 -0.67 11.21
CA GLY A 49 36.41 0.21 12.06
C GLY A 49 35.09 -0.39 12.53
N LYS A 50 34.39 0.40 13.32
CA LYS A 50 33.08 0.04 13.89
C LYS A 50 31.95 0.33 12.92
N LEU A 51 30.98 -0.55 12.84
CA LEU A 51 29.82 -0.45 11.94
C LEU A 51 28.50 -0.31 12.70
N PRO A 52 27.51 0.40 12.14
CA PRO A 52 26.16 0.43 12.71
C PRO A 52 25.40 -0.85 12.40
N PHE A 53 24.40 -1.13 13.22
CA PHE A 53 23.41 -2.15 12.92
C PHE A 53 22.39 -1.64 11.91
N LEU A 54 21.93 -2.53 11.02
CA LEU A 54 20.76 -2.34 10.17
C LEU A 54 19.85 -3.54 10.32
N MET A 55 18.69 -3.34 10.93
CA MET A 55 17.78 -4.40 11.35
C MET A 55 16.53 -4.47 10.48
N GLU A 56 16.11 -5.69 10.13
CA GLU A 56 14.78 -6.02 9.62
C GLU A 56 14.15 -7.07 10.55
N ARG A 57 12.90 -6.83 10.97
CA ARG A 57 12.07 -7.79 11.69
C ARG A 57 10.96 -8.28 10.78
N SER A 58 10.62 -9.57 10.82
CA SER A 58 9.69 -10.15 9.85
C SER A 58 8.87 -11.32 10.42
N PRO A 59 7.57 -11.43 10.07
CA PRO A 59 6.78 -12.63 10.31
C PRO A 59 6.99 -13.73 9.26
N TYR A 60 7.77 -13.46 8.21
CA TYR A 60 7.87 -14.31 7.01
C TYR A 60 9.04 -15.27 7.01
N GLY A 61 9.99 -15.11 7.95
CA GLY A 61 11.15 -15.98 8.15
C GLY A 61 12.30 -15.74 7.18
N PHE A 62 13.51 -16.09 7.66
CA PHE A 62 14.74 -15.98 6.90
C PHE A 62 15.38 -17.36 6.66
N VAL A 63 14.55 -18.39 6.46
CA VAL A 63 14.98 -19.79 6.32
C VAL A 63 15.50 -20.15 4.92
N ASN A 64 16.19 -21.29 4.80
CA ASN A 64 16.64 -21.87 3.52
C ASN A 64 17.48 -20.90 2.66
N GLY A 65 18.40 -20.16 3.25
CA GLY A 65 19.24 -19.18 2.57
C GLY A 65 18.48 -17.91 2.16
N GLY A 66 17.31 -17.66 2.74
CA GLY A 66 16.52 -16.46 2.51
C GLY A 66 17.24 -15.19 2.91
N ALA A 67 17.93 -15.22 4.05
CA ALA A 67 18.75 -14.11 4.56
C ALA A 67 19.87 -13.73 3.58
N GLU A 68 20.63 -14.69 3.11
CA GLU A 68 21.73 -14.46 2.16
C GLU A 68 21.21 -13.91 0.82
N ARG A 69 20.06 -14.40 0.34
CA ARG A 69 19.42 -13.87 -0.88
C ARG A 69 18.94 -12.42 -0.70
N VAL A 70 18.39 -12.07 0.45
CA VAL A 70 17.99 -10.69 0.76
C VAL A 70 19.19 -9.76 0.72
N LEU A 71 20.31 -10.13 1.37
CA LEU A 71 21.54 -9.34 1.35
C LEU A 71 22.16 -9.21 -0.05
N ALA A 72 22.12 -10.29 -0.84
CA ALA A 72 22.70 -10.31 -2.18
C ALA A 72 21.87 -9.54 -3.23
N ASN A 73 20.57 -9.37 -3.00
CA ASN A 73 19.65 -8.77 -3.98
C ASN A 73 19.04 -7.45 -3.46
N ARG A 74 18.03 -7.53 -2.60
CA ARG A 74 17.27 -6.36 -2.12
C ARG A 74 18.18 -5.36 -1.41
N TYR A 75 19.07 -5.82 -0.53
CA TYR A 75 19.97 -4.98 0.27
C TYR A 75 21.39 -4.89 -0.28
N LYS A 76 21.59 -5.24 -1.56
CA LYS A 76 22.92 -5.22 -2.16
C LYS A 76 23.63 -3.87 -1.97
N GLN A 77 22.94 -2.76 -2.24
CA GLN A 77 23.51 -1.42 -2.12
C GLN A 77 23.86 -1.07 -0.67
N LEU A 78 23.02 -1.48 0.27
CA LEU A 78 23.29 -1.33 1.71
C LEU A 78 24.44 -2.25 2.17
N ALA A 79 24.51 -3.48 1.64
CA ALA A 79 25.62 -4.40 1.92
C ALA A 79 26.96 -3.86 1.39
N ASP A 80 26.95 -3.27 0.19
CA ASP A 80 28.10 -2.62 -0.40
C ASP A 80 28.54 -1.36 0.38
N GLU A 81 27.60 -0.68 1.06
CA GLU A 81 27.89 0.46 1.94
C GLU A 81 28.53 0.00 3.26
N GLY A 82 28.19 -1.17 3.77
CA GLY A 82 28.76 -1.81 4.94
C GLY A 82 28.04 -1.50 6.26
N PHE A 83 27.20 -2.47 6.68
CA PHE A 83 26.46 -2.49 7.95
C PHE A 83 26.61 -3.88 8.60
N ILE A 84 26.31 -3.99 9.89
CA ILE A 84 26.02 -5.25 10.55
C ILE A 84 24.53 -5.50 10.37
N PHE A 85 24.15 -6.45 9.51
CA PHE A 85 22.74 -6.76 9.29
C PHE A 85 22.20 -7.66 10.39
N VAL A 86 20.98 -7.36 10.84
CA VAL A 86 20.26 -8.10 11.86
C VAL A 86 18.89 -8.47 11.29
N LEU A 87 18.67 -9.76 11.07
CA LEU A 87 17.44 -10.29 10.50
C LEU A 87 16.75 -11.15 11.55
N GLN A 88 15.57 -10.71 12.04
CA GLN A 88 14.90 -11.31 13.18
C GLN A 88 13.52 -11.83 12.83
N ASP A 89 13.25 -13.09 13.16
CA ASP A 89 11.90 -13.64 13.20
C ASP A 89 11.14 -13.01 14.38
N ILE A 90 9.92 -12.48 14.13
CA ILE A 90 9.12 -11.94 15.23
C ILE A 90 8.57 -13.04 16.14
N ARG A 91 8.11 -12.64 17.29
CA ARG A 91 7.48 -13.48 18.32
C ARG A 91 6.45 -14.44 17.75
N GLY A 92 6.56 -15.74 18.10
CA GLY A 92 5.65 -16.80 17.66
C GLY A 92 5.80 -17.23 16.20
N ARG A 93 6.78 -16.68 15.46
CA ARG A 93 7.02 -17.05 14.06
C ARG A 93 8.36 -17.77 13.89
N TYR A 94 8.40 -18.73 12.97
CA TYR A 94 9.59 -19.51 12.58
C TYR A 94 10.41 -20.01 13.78
N GLY A 95 11.65 -19.51 13.94
CA GLY A 95 12.55 -19.90 15.01
C GLY A 95 12.29 -19.23 16.36
N SER A 96 11.48 -18.17 16.39
CA SER A 96 11.20 -17.44 17.63
C SER A 96 10.20 -18.16 18.54
N GLU A 97 10.39 -17.98 19.86
CA GLU A 97 9.47 -18.44 20.89
C GLU A 97 8.26 -17.48 21.01
N GLY A 98 7.33 -17.82 21.91
CA GLY A 98 6.14 -17.04 22.21
C GLY A 98 4.97 -17.29 21.27
N GLU A 99 3.99 -16.38 21.29
CA GLU A 99 2.76 -16.46 20.54
C GLU A 99 2.69 -15.36 19.47
N PHE A 100 2.33 -15.72 18.24
CA PHE A 100 2.04 -14.79 17.18
C PHE A 100 0.67 -14.15 17.38
N VAL A 101 0.62 -12.83 17.33
CA VAL A 101 -0.61 -12.05 17.28
C VAL A 101 -0.51 -11.11 16.10
N MET A 102 -1.47 -11.21 15.17
CA MET A 102 -1.56 -10.34 14.02
C MET A 102 -1.72 -8.90 14.51
N GLN A 103 -0.77 -8.00 14.19
CA GLN A 103 -0.79 -6.61 14.64
C GLN A 103 -1.08 -6.44 16.14
N ARG A 104 -0.16 -6.90 16.96
CA ARG A 104 -0.26 -6.76 18.42
C ARG A 104 -0.45 -5.31 18.83
N HIS A 105 -1.45 -5.06 19.68
CA HIS A 105 -1.71 -3.74 20.26
C HIS A 105 -0.50 -3.22 21.05
N PRO A 106 -0.31 -1.88 21.13
CA PRO A 106 0.69 -1.28 21.99
C PRO A 106 0.55 -1.73 23.44
N ARG A 107 1.70 -1.95 24.07
CA ARG A 107 1.76 -2.46 25.46
C ARG A 107 1.24 -1.44 26.48
N ASP A 108 0.75 -1.94 27.59
CA ASP A 108 0.52 -1.14 28.80
C ASP A 108 1.84 -0.77 29.46
N ARG A 109 2.31 0.46 29.25
CA ARG A 109 3.59 0.96 29.77
C ARG A 109 3.65 1.07 31.30
N SER A 110 2.53 0.99 32.00
CA SER A 110 2.50 0.95 33.46
C SER A 110 2.98 -0.40 34.02
N LYS A 111 3.02 -1.46 33.17
CA LYS A 111 3.45 -2.81 33.51
C LYS A 111 4.84 -3.08 32.94
N PRO A 112 5.90 -3.22 33.74
CA PRO A 112 7.28 -3.33 33.25
C PRO A 112 7.54 -4.47 32.27
N ASN A 113 6.86 -5.62 32.47
CA ASN A 113 7.03 -6.83 31.65
C ASN A 113 6.01 -6.95 30.53
N SER A 114 5.14 -5.95 30.31
CA SER A 114 4.24 -5.95 29.17
C SER A 114 5.03 -5.79 27.88
N ILE A 115 4.57 -6.43 26.82
CA ILE A 115 5.28 -6.54 25.54
C ILE A 115 4.43 -6.05 24.38
N ASP A 116 5.12 -5.50 23.39
CA ASP A 116 4.63 -5.19 22.06
C ASP A 116 5.80 -5.24 21.08
N GLU A 117 5.58 -4.88 19.84
CA GLU A 117 6.62 -4.89 18.82
C GLU A 117 7.70 -3.80 19.03
N ALA A 118 7.32 -2.68 19.66
CA ALA A 118 8.28 -1.62 20.05
C ALA A 118 9.25 -2.13 21.12
N SER A 119 8.73 -2.79 22.14
CA SER A 119 9.55 -3.34 23.22
C SER A 119 10.47 -4.46 22.76
N ASP A 120 10.02 -5.33 21.86
CA ASP A 120 10.86 -6.39 21.28
C ASP A 120 12.01 -5.81 20.43
N ALA A 121 11.76 -4.73 19.68
CA ALA A 121 12.80 -4.01 18.94
C ALA A 121 13.79 -3.33 19.90
N TYR A 122 13.30 -2.69 20.96
CA TYR A 122 14.11 -2.05 21.99
C TYR A 122 15.06 -3.04 22.66
N ASP A 123 14.54 -4.16 23.17
CA ASP A 123 15.30 -5.19 23.87
C ASP A 123 16.33 -5.86 22.94
N THR A 124 15.98 -6.03 21.67
CA THR A 124 16.91 -6.54 20.65
C THR A 124 18.09 -5.59 20.46
N ILE A 125 17.86 -4.28 20.29
CA ILE A 125 18.94 -3.28 20.13
C ILE A 125 19.81 -3.25 21.38
N GLU A 126 19.24 -3.25 22.56
CA GLU A 126 19.98 -3.26 23.85
C GLU A 126 20.91 -4.48 23.95
N TRP A 127 20.43 -5.66 23.54
CA TRP A 127 21.22 -6.89 23.52
C TRP A 127 22.36 -6.82 22.48
N LEU A 128 22.08 -6.32 21.26
CA LEU A 128 23.05 -6.21 20.18
C LEU A 128 24.24 -5.31 20.57
N LEU A 129 23.96 -4.17 21.19
CA LEU A 129 24.99 -3.23 21.63
C LEU A 129 25.97 -3.87 22.61
N LYS A 130 25.51 -4.77 23.48
CA LYS A 130 26.32 -5.44 24.50
C LYS A 130 27.07 -6.65 23.98
N ASN A 131 26.49 -7.39 23.04
CA ASN A 131 26.98 -8.73 22.69
C ASN A 131 27.64 -8.83 21.31
N VAL A 132 27.43 -7.89 20.42
CA VAL A 132 28.01 -7.92 19.06
C VAL A 132 29.22 -6.98 19.01
N PRO A 133 30.46 -7.52 18.81
CA PRO A 133 31.68 -6.69 18.79
C PRO A 133 31.73 -5.79 17.53
N ASN A 134 32.59 -4.79 17.58
CA ASN A 134 32.84 -3.85 16.48
C ASN A 134 31.60 -3.06 15.99
N ASN A 135 30.56 -2.90 16.84
CA ASN A 135 29.50 -1.98 16.58
C ASN A 135 29.90 -0.53 16.93
N ASN A 136 29.29 0.45 16.24
CA ASN A 136 29.53 1.88 16.50
C ASN A 136 28.54 2.52 17.48
N GLY A 137 27.67 1.73 18.10
CA GLY A 137 26.64 2.22 19.03
C GLY A 137 25.38 2.79 18.37
N ARG A 138 25.21 2.63 17.07
CA ARG A 138 24.02 3.12 16.32
C ARG A 138 23.30 1.97 15.65
N ALA A 139 21.98 2.08 15.58
CA ALA A 139 21.09 1.16 14.89
C ALA A 139 20.16 1.92 13.92
N GLY A 140 19.85 1.29 12.79
CA GLY A 140 18.76 1.63 11.91
C GLY A 140 17.81 0.45 11.79
N ILE A 141 16.54 0.73 11.47
CA ILE A 141 15.52 -0.28 11.17
C ILE A 141 14.91 0.05 9.82
N LEU A 142 14.68 -0.97 8.99
CA LEU A 142 13.87 -0.88 7.79
C LEU A 142 13.01 -2.13 7.65
N GLY A 143 11.94 -2.00 6.90
CA GLY A 143 11.08 -3.12 6.59
C GLY A 143 10.01 -2.74 5.58
N ILE A 144 9.49 -3.72 4.86
CA ILE A 144 8.44 -3.58 3.86
C ILE A 144 7.19 -4.30 4.36
N SER A 145 5.99 -3.72 4.11
CA SER A 145 4.73 -4.38 4.44
C SER A 145 4.58 -4.55 5.96
N TYR A 146 4.28 -5.72 6.43
CA TYR A 146 4.31 -6.04 7.86
C TYR A 146 5.65 -5.63 8.52
N GLY A 147 6.79 -5.78 7.82
CA GLY A 147 8.09 -5.28 8.28
C GLY A 147 8.15 -3.75 8.37
N GLY A 148 7.42 -3.04 7.50
CA GLY A 148 7.23 -1.59 7.57
C GLY A 148 6.45 -1.20 8.82
N TRP A 149 5.34 -1.88 9.10
CA TRP A 149 4.58 -1.68 10.33
C TRP A 149 5.44 -1.95 11.59
N LEU A 150 6.23 -3.02 11.61
CA LEU A 150 7.17 -3.30 12.71
C LEU A 150 8.20 -2.17 12.88
N THR A 151 8.60 -1.54 11.78
CA THR A 151 9.50 -0.39 11.78
C THR A 151 8.82 0.85 12.35
N ALA A 152 7.58 1.14 11.95
CA ALA A 152 6.77 2.22 12.51
C ALA A 152 6.51 2.02 14.02
N MET A 153 6.21 0.78 14.44
CA MET A 153 6.03 0.45 15.86
C MET A 153 7.29 0.72 16.69
N ALA A 154 8.48 0.53 16.15
CA ALA A 154 9.73 0.85 16.86
C ALA A 154 9.88 2.35 17.17
N LEU A 155 9.17 3.24 16.46
CA LEU A 155 9.13 4.67 16.75
C LEU A 155 8.25 5.03 17.97
N MET A 156 7.40 4.12 18.42
CA MET A 156 6.54 4.34 19.59
C MET A 156 7.34 4.44 20.89
N GLU A 157 8.45 3.69 20.99
CA GLU A 157 9.38 3.68 22.13
C GLU A 157 10.82 3.51 21.61
N PRO A 158 11.38 4.54 20.94
CA PRO A 158 12.65 4.38 20.25
C PRO A 158 13.80 4.20 21.23
N HIS A 159 14.63 3.18 20.99
CA HIS A 159 15.88 3.00 21.73
C HIS A 159 16.82 4.18 21.47
N PRO A 160 17.61 4.69 22.47
CA PRO A 160 18.52 5.83 22.27
C PRO A 160 19.56 5.63 21.15
N ALA A 161 19.92 4.37 20.85
CA ALA A 161 20.80 4.03 19.74
C ALA A 161 20.12 4.01 18.37
N LEU A 162 18.78 4.02 18.29
CA LEU A 162 18.05 4.08 17.03
C LEU A 162 18.19 5.48 16.43
N LYS A 163 18.82 5.58 15.25
CA LYS A 163 19.21 6.85 14.63
C LYS A 163 18.55 7.11 13.28
N ALA A 164 17.99 6.10 12.64
CA ALA A 164 17.20 6.25 11.42
C ALA A 164 16.30 5.03 11.21
N VAL A 165 15.14 5.26 10.62
CA VAL A 165 14.25 4.20 10.17
C VAL A 165 13.77 4.46 8.75
N SER A 166 13.36 3.38 8.05
CA SER A 166 12.61 3.49 6.81
C SER A 166 11.46 2.51 6.85
N GLU A 167 10.27 3.01 7.16
CA GLU A 167 9.06 2.24 7.04
C GLU A 167 8.57 2.28 5.58
N GLN A 168 8.33 1.13 4.99
CA GLN A 168 8.11 1.00 3.56
C GLN A 168 6.86 0.17 3.32
N ALA A 169 5.90 0.69 2.55
CA ALA A 169 4.59 0.07 2.39
C ALA A 169 4.04 -0.43 3.73
N SER A 170 4.08 0.42 4.72
CA SER A 170 3.67 0.07 6.09
C SER A 170 2.16 0.18 6.21
N PRO A 171 1.42 -0.88 6.55
CA PRO A 171 0.03 -0.67 6.93
C PRO A 171 -0.05 0.23 8.17
N ALA A 172 -0.96 1.19 8.12
CA ALA A 172 -1.25 2.10 9.23
C ALA A 172 -2.61 1.83 9.87
N ASP A 173 -3.61 1.46 9.07
CA ASP A 173 -4.97 1.24 9.54
C ASP A 173 -5.67 0.12 8.75
N MET A 174 -5.92 -0.99 9.42
CA MET A 174 -6.52 -2.18 8.82
C MET A 174 -8.03 -2.09 8.58
N PHE A 175 -8.66 -0.98 8.95
CA PHE A 175 -10.08 -0.75 8.72
C PHE A 175 -10.35 0.35 7.68
N LEU A 176 -9.47 1.36 7.59
CA LEU A 176 -9.70 2.52 6.74
C LEU A 176 -9.04 2.42 5.36
N GLY A 177 -7.85 1.82 5.21
CA GLY A 177 -7.18 1.94 3.92
C GLY A 177 -6.07 0.94 3.60
N ASP A 178 -5.81 -0.06 4.47
CA ASP A 178 -4.73 -1.02 4.24
C ASP A 178 -5.25 -2.46 4.14
N ASP A 179 -4.42 -3.43 4.31
CA ASP A 179 -4.57 -4.86 4.00
C ASP A 179 -5.97 -5.47 4.10
N PHE A 180 -6.77 -5.17 5.15
CA PHE A 180 -7.99 -5.93 5.41
C PHE A 180 -9.29 -5.22 5.06
N HIS A 181 -9.34 -3.91 5.15
CA HIS A 181 -10.51 -3.14 4.76
C HIS A 181 -10.09 -1.81 4.12
N HIS A 182 -10.92 -1.34 3.18
CA HIS A 182 -10.86 0.02 2.67
C HIS A 182 -12.20 0.70 2.94
N ASN A 183 -12.18 1.80 3.71
CA ASN A 183 -13.39 2.52 4.14
C ASN A 183 -14.47 1.58 4.67
N GLY A 184 -14.06 0.57 5.47
CA GLY A 184 -14.92 -0.45 6.06
C GLY A 184 -15.43 -1.53 5.10
N ALA A 185 -15.06 -1.50 3.84
CA ALA A 185 -15.32 -2.58 2.88
C ALA A 185 -14.23 -3.65 3.00
N PHE A 186 -14.63 -4.89 3.25
CA PHE A 186 -13.69 -5.97 3.54
C PHE A 186 -12.99 -6.47 2.28
N ARG A 187 -11.66 -6.57 2.32
CA ARG A 187 -10.83 -7.14 1.23
C ARG A 187 -10.84 -8.66 1.32
N LEU A 188 -11.90 -9.25 0.75
CA LEU A 188 -12.25 -10.65 0.95
C LEU A 188 -11.15 -11.63 0.54
N SER A 189 -10.68 -11.58 -0.70
CA SER A 189 -9.71 -12.57 -1.19
C SER A 189 -8.38 -12.44 -0.46
N TYR A 190 -7.93 -11.21 -0.24
CA TYR A 190 -6.67 -10.96 0.46
C TYR A 190 -6.78 -11.35 1.96
N GLY A 191 -7.78 -10.86 2.66
CA GLY A 191 -7.97 -11.12 4.08
C GLY A 191 -8.13 -12.62 4.38
N PHE A 192 -8.91 -13.35 3.57
CA PHE A 192 -9.08 -14.79 3.72
C PHE A 192 -7.76 -15.56 3.52
N GLU A 193 -7.09 -15.30 2.39
CA GLU A 193 -5.85 -16.01 2.07
C GLU A 193 -4.71 -15.66 3.04
N TYR A 194 -4.64 -14.40 3.48
CA TYR A 194 -3.61 -13.95 4.42
C TYR A 194 -3.79 -14.56 5.81
N VAL A 195 -5.01 -14.60 6.34
CA VAL A 195 -5.32 -15.26 7.60
C VAL A 195 -4.98 -16.75 7.53
N ALA A 196 -5.41 -17.44 6.47
CA ALA A 196 -5.07 -18.84 6.26
C ALA A 196 -3.56 -19.07 6.20
N ARG A 197 -2.82 -18.16 5.54
CA ARG A 197 -1.37 -18.21 5.40
C ARG A 197 -0.61 -17.99 6.69
N MET A 198 -1.06 -17.06 7.52
CA MET A 198 -0.32 -16.60 8.68
C MET A 198 -0.69 -17.35 9.97
N GLU A 199 -1.92 -17.80 10.12
CA GLU A 199 -2.43 -18.36 11.37
C GLU A 199 -2.62 -19.89 11.33
N THR A 200 -2.16 -20.60 10.31
CA THR A 200 -2.20 -22.07 10.29
C THR A 200 -1.06 -22.71 11.07
N GLY A 201 0.03 -21.97 11.32
CA GLY A 201 1.18 -22.46 12.10
C GLY A 201 2.28 -21.41 12.21
N LYS A 202 3.42 -21.80 12.81
CA LYS A 202 4.59 -20.92 12.94
C LYS A 202 5.22 -20.50 11.61
N VAL A 203 5.06 -21.32 10.56
CA VAL A 203 5.52 -21.03 9.20
C VAL A 203 4.35 -20.68 8.30
N GLN A 204 4.62 -19.97 7.21
CA GLN A 204 3.58 -19.66 6.23
C GLN A 204 3.03 -20.95 5.59
N SER A 205 1.72 -21.00 5.44
CA SER A 205 1.01 -22.06 4.71
C SER A 205 0.36 -21.51 3.43
N ARG A 206 -0.27 -22.38 2.66
CA ARG A 206 -1.13 -22.01 1.53
C ARG A 206 -2.49 -22.65 1.73
N PHE A 207 -3.53 -21.95 1.31
CA PHE A 207 -4.86 -22.53 1.23
C PHE A 207 -5.01 -23.22 -0.14
N ASP A 208 -5.53 -24.45 -0.12
CA ASP A 208 -5.73 -25.24 -1.34
C ASP A 208 -7.15 -25.02 -1.86
N PHE A 209 -7.25 -24.25 -2.95
CA PHE A 209 -8.52 -24.01 -3.63
C PHE A 209 -8.87 -25.21 -4.51
N ASP A 210 -10.13 -25.63 -4.49
CA ASP A 210 -10.65 -26.68 -5.36
C ASP A 210 -11.10 -26.19 -6.75
N LYS A 211 -11.03 -24.86 -6.97
CA LYS A 211 -11.26 -24.22 -8.28
C LYS A 211 -10.08 -23.34 -8.65
N PHE A 212 -9.68 -23.39 -9.93
CA PHE A 212 -8.63 -22.54 -10.46
C PHE A 212 -9.02 -21.05 -10.46
N ASP A 213 -10.26 -20.75 -10.89
CA ASP A 213 -10.81 -19.39 -10.83
C ASP A 213 -11.39 -19.11 -9.44
N THR A 214 -10.68 -18.35 -8.64
CA THR A 214 -11.10 -18.00 -7.29
C THR A 214 -12.34 -17.11 -7.27
N PHE A 215 -12.65 -16.39 -8.37
CA PHE A 215 -13.93 -15.69 -8.49
C PHE A 215 -15.12 -16.63 -8.30
N ASP A 216 -15.13 -17.74 -9.03
CA ASP A 216 -16.20 -18.74 -8.91
C ASP A 216 -16.15 -19.47 -7.56
N TRP A 217 -14.96 -19.63 -7.00
CA TRP A 217 -14.82 -20.22 -5.68
C TRP A 217 -15.45 -19.33 -4.61
N TYR A 218 -15.03 -18.07 -4.51
CA TYR A 218 -15.57 -17.10 -3.54
C TYR A 218 -17.08 -16.86 -3.75
N LEU A 219 -17.54 -16.81 -4.99
CA LEU A 219 -18.97 -16.64 -5.27
C LEU A 219 -19.79 -17.83 -4.75
N SER A 220 -19.25 -19.05 -4.86
CA SER A 220 -19.90 -20.28 -4.38
C SER A 220 -19.97 -20.39 -2.86
N LEU A 221 -19.19 -19.59 -2.10
CA LEU A 221 -19.24 -19.60 -0.63
C LEU A 221 -20.54 -19.04 -0.08
N GLY A 222 -21.20 -18.16 -0.84
CA GLY A 222 -22.38 -17.46 -0.35
C GLY A 222 -22.03 -16.32 0.63
N PRO A 223 -22.75 -16.20 1.75
CA PRO A 223 -22.48 -15.20 2.79
C PRO A 223 -21.14 -15.40 3.51
N LEU A 224 -20.51 -14.31 3.96
CA LEU A 224 -19.22 -14.34 4.67
C LEU A 224 -19.27 -15.20 5.95
N GLY A 225 -20.39 -15.20 6.66
CA GLY A 225 -20.55 -15.97 7.89
C GLY A 225 -20.44 -17.50 7.74
N ASP A 226 -20.53 -18.01 6.51
CA ASP A 226 -20.37 -19.45 6.26
C ASP A 226 -18.91 -19.88 6.06
N ILE A 227 -17.99 -18.91 5.87
CA ILE A 227 -16.55 -19.18 5.66
C ILE A 227 -15.95 -19.85 6.89
N ASP A 228 -16.16 -19.27 8.07
CA ASP A 228 -15.62 -19.81 9.32
C ASP A 228 -16.10 -21.24 9.58
N LYS A 229 -17.39 -21.51 9.41
CA LYS A 229 -17.97 -22.84 9.60
C LYS A 229 -17.36 -23.89 8.68
N ARG A 230 -16.99 -23.53 7.45
CA ARG A 230 -16.48 -24.45 6.44
C ARG A 230 -14.97 -24.66 6.52
N TYR A 231 -14.21 -23.62 6.87
CA TYR A 231 -12.76 -23.63 6.67
C TYR A 231 -11.93 -23.27 7.90
N PHE A 232 -12.42 -22.42 8.79
CA PHE A 232 -11.64 -21.93 9.93
C PHE A 232 -12.06 -22.48 11.28
N HIS A 233 -13.32 -22.90 11.43
CA HIS A 233 -13.86 -23.59 12.61
C HIS A 233 -13.63 -22.86 13.93
N GLY A 234 -13.60 -21.51 13.92
CA GLY A 234 -13.28 -20.67 15.07
C GLY A 234 -11.81 -20.61 15.46
N GLU A 235 -10.92 -21.26 14.70
CA GLU A 235 -9.49 -21.41 15.03
C GLU A 235 -8.61 -20.24 14.56
N LYS A 236 -9.14 -19.28 13.81
CA LYS A 236 -8.38 -18.15 13.29
C LYS A 236 -8.71 -16.86 14.05
N PRO A 237 -7.83 -16.43 14.98
CA PRO A 237 -8.09 -15.23 15.80
C PRO A 237 -8.40 -13.99 14.98
N THR A 238 -7.63 -13.72 13.91
CA THR A 238 -7.84 -12.54 13.06
C THR A 238 -9.17 -12.58 12.32
N TRP A 239 -9.61 -13.75 11.82
CA TRP A 239 -10.93 -13.89 11.23
C TRP A 239 -12.04 -13.63 12.24
N ASN A 240 -11.88 -14.17 13.45
CA ASN A 240 -12.83 -13.91 14.54
C ASN A 240 -12.91 -12.41 14.89
N ASN A 241 -11.77 -11.70 14.84
CA ASN A 241 -11.73 -10.25 15.05
C ASN A 241 -12.51 -9.51 13.96
N PHE A 242 -12.40 -9.87 12.68
CA PHE A 242 -13.22 -9.28 11.62
C PHE A 242 -14.71 -9.40 11.90
N VAL A 243 -15.16 -10.60 12.32
CA VAL A 243 -16.57 -10.87 12.63
C VAL A 243 -17.05 -10.12 13.87
N ASN A 244 -16.20 -9.99 14.88
CA ASN A 244 -16.55 -9.37 16.16
C ASN A 244 -16.45 -7.84 16.13
N HIS A 245 -15.63 -7.28 15.25
CA HIS A 245 -15.36 -5.85 15.11
C HIS A 245 -15.71 -5.34 13.70
N PRO A 246 -17.00 -5.40 13.29
CA PRO A 246 -17.42 -5.02 11.93
C PRO A 246 -17.42 -3.51 11.65
N ASN A 247 -17.12 -2.68 12.66
CA ASN A 247 -17.06 -1.23 12.60
C ASN A 247 -15.73 -0.74 13.16
N PHE A 248 -15.39 0.53 12.93
CA PHE A 248 -14.15 1.16 13.43
C PHE A 248 -14.25 1.43 14.94
N ASP A 249 -14.31 0.37 15.72
CA ASP A 249 -14.40 0.41 17.18
C ASP A 249 -13.01 0.49 17.84
N PRO A 250 -12.90 0.53 19.19
CA PRO A 250 -11.62 0.62 19.89
C PRO A 250 -10.62 -0.47 19.52
N PHE A 251 -11.06 -1.67 19.10
CA PHE A 251 -10.14 -2.71 18.65
C PHE A 251 -9.27 -2.26 17.45
N TRP A 252 -9.86 -1.60 16.45
CA TRP A 252 -9.13 -1.08 15.30
C TRP A 252 -8.37 0.20 15.64
N GLN A 253 -8.99 1.10 16.43
CA GLN A 253 -8.41 2.40 16.77
C GLN A 253 -7.12 2.27 17.59
N GLU A 254 -7.06 1.31 18.51
CA GLU A 254 -5.89 1.09 19.39
C GLU A 254 -4.67 0.54 18.65
N GLN A 255 -4.82 0.02 17.44
CA GLN A 255 -3.72 -0.46 16.60
C GLN A 255 -3.45 0.42 15.36
N ALA A 256 -4.29 1.44 15.12
CA ALA A 256 -4.16 2.36 14.01
C ALA A 256 -2.96 3.30 14.23
N VAL A 257 -1.88 3.11 13.43
CA VAL A 257 -0.59 3.81 13.63
C VAL A 257 -0.77 5.32 13.60
N GLN A 258 -1.61 5.86 12.71
CA GLN A 258 -1.87 7.29 12.60
C GLN A 258 -2.60 7.88 13.82
N LEU A 259 -3.21 7.06 14.67
CA LEU A 259 -3.84 7.49 15.92
C LEU A 259 -2.89 7.42 17.12
N ILE A 260 -1.90 6.53 17.09
CA ILE A 260 -1.00 6.24 18.21
C ILE A 260 0.42 6.80 18.05
N LEU A 261 0.83 7.16 16.83
CA LEU A 261 2.16 7.70 16.52
C LEU A 261 2.04 9.12 15.94
N SER A 262 2.02 10.13 16.81
CA SER A 262 1.82 11.54 16.38
C SER A 262 3.09 12.33 16.13
N LYS A 263 4.27 11.83 16.53
CA LYS A 263 5.57 12.48 16.35
C LYS A 263 6.71 11.47 16.40
N THR A 264 7.83 11.81 15.78
CA THR A 264 9.07 11.04 15.91
C THR A 264 10.23 11.94 16.33
N THR A 265 11.17 11.37 17.08
CA THR A 265 12.49 11.97 17.37
C THR A 265 13.60 11.32 16.52
N VAL A 266 13.27 10.28 15.78
CA VAL A 266 14.16 9.50 14.91
C VAL A 266 13.81 9.84 13.47
N PRO A 267 14.79 10.17 12.61
CA PRO A 267 14.57 10.35 11.18
C PRO A 267 13.85 9.16 10.56
N ASN A 268 12.74 9.43 9.87
CA ASN A 268 11.89 8.45 9.22
C ASN A 268 11.82 8.70 7.71
N LEU A 269 12.03 7.66 6.90
CA LEU A 269 11.84 7.65 5.45
C LEU A 269 10.63 6.79 5.11
N ASN A 270 9.49 7.42 4.88
CA ASN A 270 8.27 6.77 4.41
C ASN A 270 8.43 6.43 2.92
N VAL A 271 8.13 5.19 2.52
CA VAL A 271 8.27 4.74 1.13
C VAL A 271 6.99 4.06 0.67
N ALA A 272 6.46 4.51 -0.48
CA ALA A 272 5.26 3.96 -1.10
C ALA A 272 5.44 3.73 -2.61
N GLY A 273 4.54 2.95 -3.20
CA GLY A 273 4.43 2.76 -4.64
C GLY A 273 3.06 3.21 -5.14
N TRP A 274 2.98 3.95 -6.27
CA TRP A 274 1.71 4.40 -6.85
C TRP A 274 0.73 3.28 -7.14
N TRP A 275 1.21 2.09 -7.47
CA TRP A 275 0.41 0.90 -7.74
C TRP A 275 0.67 -0.19 -6.71
N ASP A 276 0.78 0.22 -5.43
CA ASP A 276 0.83 -0.71 -4.31
C ASP A 276 -0.56 -1.30 -4.08
N GLN A 277 -0.70 -2.59 -4.33
CA GLN A 277 -1.96 -3.29 -4.25
C GLN A 277 -2.30 -3.77 -2.82
N GLU A 278 -1.46 -3.46 -1.84
CA GLU A 278 -1.61 -3.89 -0.43
C GLU A 278 -1.69 -2.68 0.50
N ASP A 279 -0.59 -1.93 0.65
CA ASP A 279 -0.45 -0.88 1.66
C ASP A 279 0.01 0.45 1.04
N TYR A 280 -0.83 1.05 0.20
CA TYR A 280 -0.56 2.38 -0.36
C TYR A 280 -0.94 3.51 0.61
N TRP A 281 -2.06 3.36 1.29
CA TRP A 281 -2.64 4.37 2.18
C TRP A 281 -1.74 4.63 3.40
N GLY A 282 -1.19 3.56 3.98
CA GLY A 282 -0.46 3.61 5.26
C GLY A 282 0.74 4.54 5.29
N PRO A 283 1.75 4.43 4.38
CA PRO A 283 2.91 5.30 4.41
C PRO A 283 2.57 6.79 4.23
N LEU A 284 1.53 7.10 3.43
CA LEU A 284 1.07 8.47 3.26
C LEU A 284 0.45 9.01 4.55
N LYS A 285 -0.36 8.21 5.25
CA LYS A 285 -1.00 8.64 6.50
C LYS A 285 -0.02 8.71 7.67
N ILE A 286 0.99 7.85 7.71
CA ILE A 286 2.10 7.96 8.67
C ILE A 286 2.86 9.26 8.41
N TYR A 287 3.26 9.52 7.16
CA TYR A 287 3.93 10.76 6.77
C TYR A 287 3.10 11.98 7.16
N GLU A 288 1.84 12.06 6.71
CA GLU A 288 0.92 13.17 6.99
C GLU A 288 0.73 13.43 8.49
N THR A 289 0.67 12.36 9.27
CA THR A 289 0.46 12.46 10.73
C THR A 289 1.71 12.95 11.46
N LEU A 290 2.87 12.44 11.10
CA LEU A 290 4.15 12.85 11.66
C LEU A 290 4.49 14.29 11.26
N GLU A 291 4.18 14.69 10.02
CA GLU A 291 4.47 16.01 9.47
C GLU A 291 3.85 17.16 10.28
N LYS A 292 2.69 16.92 10.89
CA LYS A 292 2.01 17.90 11.75
C LYS A 292 2.85 18.35 12.96
N ASN A 293 3.83 17.53 13.37
CA ASN A 293 4.67 17.77 14.55
C ASN A 293 6.17 17.67 14.24
N ASP A 294 6.57 17.77 12.98
CA ASP A 294 7.97 17.61 12.54
C ASP A 294 8.72 18.95 12.40
N ALA A 295 8.82 19.71 13.49
CA ALA A 295 9.58 20.96 13.50
C ALA A 295 11.09 20.77 13.24
N ASP A 296 11.61 19.56 13.42
CA ASP A 296 13.04 19.23 13.27
C ASP A 296 13.38 18.67 11.87
N HIS A 297 12.42 18.60 10.94
CA HIS A 297 12.58 18.04 9.58
C HIS A 297 13.22 16.64 9.57
N LYS A 298 12.57 15.69 10.25
CA LYS A 298 13.00 14.29 10.36
C LYS A 298 12.11 13.31 9.62
N ASN A 299 11.01 13.79 9.05
CA ASN A 299 10.01 12.97 8.40
C ASN A 299 10.05 13.21 6.89
N TYR A 300 10.33 12.18 6.10
CA TYR A 300 10.57 12.27 4.66
C TYR A 300 9.69 11.28 3.91
N LEU A 301 9.32 11.59 2.66
CA LEU A 301 8.47 10.77 1.82
C LEU A 301 9.12 10.47 0.47
N VAL A 302 9.03 9.22 0.03
CA VAL A 302 9.39 8.81 -1.33
C VAL A 302 8.27 7.94 -1.91
N ILE A 303 7.73 8.34 -3.07
CA ILE A 303 6.74 7.54 -3.79
C ILE A 303 7.22 7.29 -5.22
N GLY A 304 7.36 6.02 -5.58
CA GLY A 304 7.81 5.64 -6.92
C GLY A 304 6.75 4.86 -7.71
N PRO A 305 7.04 4.53 -8.98
CA PRO A 305 6.09 3.86 -9.87
C PRO A 305 6.07 2.34 -9.61
N TRP A 306 5.86 1.96 -8.38
CA TRP A 306 6.03 0.58 -7.93
C TRP A 306 4.72 -0.06 -7.50
N ARG A 307 4.70 -1.39 -7.60
CA ARG A 307 3.82 -2.28 -6.85
C ARG A 307 4.34 -2.45 -5.42
N HIS A 308 3.59 -3.16 -4.58
CA HIS A 308 3.98 -3.53 -3.23
C HIS A 308 5.41 -4.11 -3.17
N GLY A 309 6.30 -3.43 -2.46
CA GLY A 309 7.71 -3.81 -2.31
C GLY A 309 8.54 -3.81 -3.60
N GLY A 310 8.03 -3.22 -4.70
CA GLY A 310 8.66 -3.25 -6.02
C GLY A 310 10.05 -2.64 -6.07
N TRP A 311 10.35 -1.67 -5.21
CA TRP A 311 11.67 -1.04 -5.11
C TRP A 311 12.79 -1.97 -4.65
N GLY A 312 12.46 -3.13 -4.07
CA GLY A 312 13.43 -4.18 -3.74
C GLY A 312 13.91 -5.02 -4.93
N GLY A 313 13.30 -4.88 -6.09
CA GLY A 313 13.58 -5.63 -7.32
C GLY A 313 14.08 -4.79 -8.48
N GLU A 314 13.71 -5.17 -9.71
CA GLU A 314 13.87 -4.38 -10.93
C GLU A 314 12.65 -3.47 -11.11
N GLY A 315 12.88 -2.20 -11.41
CA GLY A 315 11.84 -1.18 -11.52
C GLY A 315 11.80 -0.46 -12.87
N LYS A 316 12.01 -1.19 -13.98
CA LYS A 316 11.94 -0.63 -15.33
C LYS A 316 10.53 -0.48 -15.84
N ALA A 317 9.66 -1.41 -15.42
CA ALA A 317 8.28 -1.46 -15.86
C ALA A 317 7.40 -2.14 -14.80
N LEU A 318 6.09 -1.91 -14.88
CA LEU A 318 5.07 -2.67 -14.17
C LEU A 318 4.00 -3.10 -15.18
N GLY A 319 3.82 -4.42 -15.36
CA GLY A 319 3.01 -4.92 -16.47
C GLY A 319 3.51 -4.35 -17.81
N PRO A 320 2.64 -3.74 -18.62
CA PRO A 320 3.02 -3.14 -19.90
C PRO A 320 3.55 -1.68 -19.76
N ILE A 321 3.50 -1.08 -18.58
CA ILE A 321 3.86 0.32 -18.35
C ILE A 321 5.36 0.46 -18.12
N ASP A 322 6.04 1.17 -19.01
CA ASP A 322 7.49 1.44 -19.00
C ASP A 322 7.80 2.75 -18.26
N PHE A 323 8.81 2.77 -17.41
CA PHE A 323 9.20 3.92 -16.58
C PHE A 323 10.51 4.60 -17.05
N ALA A 324 10.93 4.37 -18.28
CA ALA A 324 12.12 4.99 -18.89
C ALA A 324 13.42 4.75 -18.07
N GLY A 325 13.55 3.60 -17.40
CA GLY A 325 14.73 3.23 -16.64
C GLY A 325 14.42 2.47 -15.36
N ASP A 326 15.46 1.96 -14.68
CA ASP A 326 15.31 1.18 -13.44
C ASP A 326 15.14 2.12 -12.23
N GLN A 327 13.89 2.46 -11.92
CA GLN A 327 13.54 3.39 -10.84
C GLN A 327 13.78 2.76 -9.45
N SER A 328 13.70 1.45 -9.33
CA SER A 328 14.02 0.73 -8.10
C SER A 328 15.52 0.77 -7.80
N ARG A 329 16.35 0.59 -8.81
CA ARG A 329 17.80 0.75 -8.65
C ARG A 329 18.17 2.19 -8.30
N TYR A 330 17.52 3.19 -8.93
CA TYR A 330 17.72 4.60 -8.60
C TYR A 330 17.41 4.86 -7.11
N PHE A 331 16.28 4.37 -6.62
CA PHE A 331 15.91 4.49 -5.20
C PHE A 331 17.00 3.91 -4.29
N ARG A 332 17.38 2.64 -4.50
CA ARG A 332 18.37 1.97 -3.64
C ARG A 332 19.75 2.63 -3.66
N GLU A 333 20.22 3.11 -4.85
CA GLU A 333 21.55 3.71 -5.00
C GLU A 333 21.60 5.19 -4.62
N LYS A 334 20.53 5.96 -4.89
CA LYS A 334 20.56 7.43 -4.76
C LYS A 334 19.81 7.94 -3.55
N ILE A 335 18.93 7.12 -2.96
CA ILE A 335 18.09 7.54 -1.83
C ILE A 335 18.37 6.66 -0.61
N GLU A 336 18.02 5.38 -0.62
CA GLU A 336 18.03 4.50 0.55
C GLU A 336 19.44 4.29 1.14
N ALA A 337 20.41 3.87 0.33
CA ALA A 337 21.76 3.65 0.84
C ALA A 337 22.44 4.94 1.32
N PRO A 338 22.36 6.09 0.62
CA PRO A 338 22.83 7.38 1.15
C PRO A 338 22.10 7.84 2.41
N TRP A 339 20.79 7.58 2.55
CA TRP A 339 20.01 7.89 3.75
C TRP A 339 20.59 7.22 4.99
N PHE A 340 20.74 5.90 4.97
CA PHE A 340 21.31 5.18 6.10
C PHE A 340 22.79 5.48 6.32
N ALA A 341 23.57 5.73 5.27
CA ALA A 341 24.96 6.13 5.40
C ALA A 341 25.11 7.48 6.12
N TYR A 342 24.24 8.44 5.82
CA TYR A 342 24.24 9.75 6.47
C TYR A 342 23.93 9.64 7.98
N TRP A 343 22.79 9.03 8.32
CA TRP A 343 22.34 9.00 9.72
C TRP A 343 23.10 8.02 10.62
N LEU A 344 23.61 6.93 10.07
CA LEU A 344 24.24 5.87 10.85
C LEU A 344 25.77 5.92 10.86
N LYS A 345 26.38 6.57 9.86
CA LYS A 345 27.84 6.59 9.66
C LYS A 345 28.44 7.99 9.55
N ASP A 346 27.63 9.04 9.62
CA ASP A 346 28.03 10.44 9.36
C ASP A 346 28.70 10.61 8.00
N LYS A 347 28.25 9.85 6.97
CA LYS A 347 28.85 9.80 5.66
C LYS A 347 27.99 10.51 4.61
N GLY A 348 28.63 11.40 3.82
CA GLY A 348 27.96 12.14 2.77
C GLY A 348 27.22 13.37 3.26
N SER A 349 26.21 13.80 2.52
CA SER A 349 25.31 14.90 2.87
C SER A 349 23.87 14.49 2.56
N LEU A 350 22.95 14.84 3.42
CA LEU A 350 21.53 14.65 3.14
C LEU A 350 21.09 15.65 2.08
N LYS A 351 20.87 15.17 0.85
CA LYS A 351 20.35 15.95 -0.29
C LYS A 351 18.89 15.61 -0.61
N GLN A 352 18.28 14.84 0.25
CA GLN A 352 16.90 14.40 0.13
C GLN A 352 15.99 15.62 0.34
N PRO A 353 15.09 15.94 -0.60
CA PRO A 353 13.99 16.86 -0.31
C PRO A 353 13.02 16.22 0.68
N GLU A 354 12.18 16.99 1.27
CA GLU A 354 11.13 16.57 2.19
C GLU A 354 10.25 15.47 1.58
N ALA A 355 9.75 15.69 0.37
CA ALA A 355 9.04 14.70 -0.40
C ALA A 355 9.60 14.57 -1.81
N MET A 356 9.65 13.34 -2.30
CA MET A 356 10.11 13.01 -3.63
C MET A 356 9.19 11.98 -4.27
N THR A 357 8.54 12.34 -5.37
CA THR A 357 7.60 11.47 -6.04
C THR A 357 7.95 11.28 -7.51
N PHE A 358 7.63 10.11 -8.06
CA PHE A 358 7.80 9.84 -9.48
C PHE A 358 6.53 10.26 -10.23
N GLU A 359 6.63 11.27 -11.09
CA GLU A 359 5.56 11.70 -11.98
C GLU A 359 5.42 10.69 -13.10
N THR A 360 4.36 9.92 -13.09
CA THR A 360 4.03 8.96 -14.13
C THR A 360 3.46 9.66 -15.37
N GLY A 361 3.49 9.03 -16.54
CA GLY A 361 3.16 9.71 -17.81
C GLY A 361 4.36 10.46 -18.39
N HIS A 362 4.94 11.40 -17.66
CA HIS A 362 6.20 12.07 -18.03
C HIS A 362 7.45 11.26 -17.63
N ASN A 363 7.31 10.35 -16.67
CA ASN A 363 8.36 9.43 -16.19
C ASN A 363 9.61 10.14 -15.62
N SER A 364 9.41 11.03 -14.67
CA SER A 364 10.50 11.76 -14.01
C SER A 364 10.28 11.95 -12.51
N TRP A 365 11.38 11.99 -11.74
CA TRP A 365 11.35 12.30 -10.32
C TRP A 365 11.14 13.78 -10.07
N GLN A 366 10.11 14.11 -9.29
CA GLN A 366 9.81 15.46 -8.82
C GLN A 366 10.19 15.62 -7.36
N LYS A 367 10.48 16.86 -6.95
CA LYS A 367 10.90 17.22 -5.59
C LYS A 367 9.97 18.27 -5.05
N TYR A 368 9.54 18.07 -3.81
CA TYR A 368 8.61 18.96 -3.12
C TYR A 368 9.11 19.27 -1.72
N ASP A 369 8.76 20.46 -1.22
CA ASP A 369 9.03 20.89 0.15
C ASP A 369 8.00 20.33 1.15
N ALA A 370 6.92 19.74 0.67
CA ALA A 370 5.90 18.99 1.41
C ALA A 370 5.05 18.16 0.47
N TRP A 371 4.39 17.13 0.96
CA TRP A 371 3.38 16.37 0.22
C TRP A 371 2.05 16.33 0.99
N PRO A 372 0.88 16.59 0.37
CA PRO A 372 0.74 17.15 -0.99
C PRO A 372 1.40 18.52 -1.15
N PRO A 373 1.79 18.92 -2.39
CA PRO A 373 2.36 20.25 -2.62
C PRO A 373 1.36 21.36 -2.25
N LYS A 374 1.86 22.40 -1.60
CA LYS A 374 1.01 23.55 -1.19
C LYS A 374 0.95 24.65 -2.25
N ASP A 375 2.05 24.83 -2.98
CA ASP A 375 2.18 25.87 -3.97
C ASP A 375 2.07 25.32 -5.40
N GLY A 376 1.58 26.16 -6.32
CA GLY A 376 1.47 25.80 -7.74
C GLY A 376 0.35 24.80 -8.07
N ILE A 377 -0.52 24.46 -7.12
CA ILE A 377 -1.64 23.54 -7.31
C ILE A 377 -2.96 24.31 -7.39
N GLU A 378 -3.78 23.96 -8.36
CA GLU A 378 -5.16 24.44 -8.49
C GLU A 378 -6.12 23.25 -8.38
N LYS A 379 -7.03 23.29 -7.41
CA LYS A 379 -8.08 22.29 -7.30
C LYS A 379 -9.14 22.53 -8.36
N ARG A 380 -9.21 21.66 -9.36
CA ARG A 380 -10.15 21.70 -10.47
C ARG A 380 -11.17 20.58 -10.39
N LYS A 381 -12.44 20.93 -10.55
CA LYS A 381 -13.54 19.97 -10.55
C LYS A 381 -13.79 19.45 -11.95
N LEU A 382 -13.75 18.14 -12.12
CA LEU A 382 -14.06 17.45 -13.36
C LEU A 382 -15.44 16.79 -13.19
N TYR A 383 -16.47 17.40 -13.77
CA TYR A 383 -17.88 17.02 -13.58
C TYR A 383 -18.32 15.95 -14.56
N THR A 384 -19.15 15.02 -14.07
CA THR A 384 -19.92 14.11 -14.94
C THR A 384 -20.96 14.88 -15.74
N SER A 385 -21.11 14.53 -17.01
CA SER A 385 -22.08 15.16 -17.93
C SER A 385 -22.87 14.10 -18.69
N SER A 386 -23.84 14.54 -19.50
CA SER A 386 -24.68 13.64 -20.30
C SER A 386 -23.87 12.85 -21.33
N ALA A 387 -24.44 11.73 -21.77
CA ALA A 387 -23.84 10.87 -22.79
C ALA A 387 -22.42 10.34 -22.45
N GLY A 388 -22.13 10.08 -21.16
CA GLY A 388 -20.85 9.55 -20.72
C GLY A 388 -19.68 10.55 -20.82
N GLY A 389 -19.97 11.87 -20.82
CA GLY A 389 -18.95 12.91 -20.90
C GLY A 389 -18.41 13.35 -19.54
N LEU A 390 -17.18 13.87 -19.53
CA LEU A 390 -16.58 14.63 -18.42
C LEU A 390 -16.23 16.05 -18.90
N SER A 391 -16.42 17.03 -18.01
CA SER A 391 -16.12 18.45 -18.32
C SER A 391 -15.61 19.19 -17.09
N PHE A 392 -14.68 20.12 -17.29
CA PHE A 392 -14.30 21.10 -16.27
C PHE A 392 -15.32 22.23 -16.09
N ASP A 393 -16.33 22.31 -16.97
CA ASP A 393 -17.45 23.25 -16.84
C ASP A 393 -18.55 22.63 -15.98
N ALA A 394 -19.05 23.38 -15.01
CA ALA A 394 -20.12 22.93 -14.12
C ALA A 394 -21.43 22.67 -14.92
N PRO A 395 -22.21 21.63 -14.55
CA PRO A 395 -23.46 21.33 -15.23
C PRO A 395 -24.49 22.44 -15.03
N ARG A 396 -25.28 22.68 -16.07
CA ARG A 396 -26.34 23.72 -16.08
C ARG A 396 -27.76 23.14 -16.00
N ASP A 397 -27.88 21.82 -16.11
CA ASP A 397 -29.18 21.14 -16.03
C ASP A 397 -29.75 21.24 -14.62
N ALA A 398 -30.87 21.94 -14.47
CA ALA A 398 -31.54 22.13 -13.19
C ALA A 398 -32.50 20.97 -12.82
N SER A 399 -32.61 19.95 -13.66
CA SER A 399 -33.50 18.82 -13.45
C SER A 399 -32.94 17.84 -12.42
N ASP A 400 -33.70 17.55 -11.36
CA ASP A 400 -33.37 16.49 -10.40
C ASP A 400 -33.40 15.07 -11.03
N SER A 401 -33.86 14.94 -12.30
CA SER A 401 -33.82 13.68 -13.06
C SER A 401 -32.60 13.52 -13.95
N ALA A 402 -31.63 14.46 -13.91
CA ALA A 402 -30.38 14.34 -14.62
C ALA A 402 -29.44 13.39 -13.86
N PHE A 403 -29.51 12.10 -14.15
CA PHE A 403 -28.65 11.04 -13.58
C PHE A 403 -28.37 9.98 -14.65
N ASP A 404 -27.29 9.21 -14.40
CA ASP A 404 -27.03 7.94 -15.06
C ASP A 404 -27.26 6.81 -14.06
N SER A 405 -27.63 5.61 -14.51
CA SER A 405 -28.02 4.54 -13.60
C SER A 405 -27.63 3.16 -14.11
N TYR A 406 -27.43 2.24 -13.18
CA TYR A 406 -27.21 0.82 -13.43
C TYR A 406 -27.84 -0.02 -12.32
N THR A 407 -28.06 -1.30 -12.61
CA THR A 407 -28.46 -2.27 -11.59
C THR A 407 -27.22 -3.01 -11.12
N SER A 408 -26.95 -2.93 -9.82
CA SER A 408 -25.92 -3.77 -9.18
C SER A 408 -26.58 -5.04 -8.64
N ASP A 409 -26.09 -6.20 -9.07
CA ASP A 409 -26.56 -7.51 -8.61
C ASP A 409 -25.45 -8.26 -7.88
N PRO A 410 -25.56 -8.48 -6.56
CA PRO A 410 -24.56 -9.23 -5.82
C PRO A 410 -24.39 -10.69 -6.27
N ALA A 411 -25.34 -11.25 -7.03
CA ALA A 411 -25.20 -12.59 -7.62
C ALA A 411 -24.30 -12.60 -8.87
N HIS A 412 -24.13 -11.44 -9.52
CA HIS A 412 -23.35 -11.27 -10.74
C HIS A 412 -22.32 -10.13 -10.59
N PRO A 413 -21.43 -10.17 -9.60
CA PRO A 413 -20.56 -9.04 -9.29
C PRO A 413 -19.55 -8.74 -10.41
N VAL A 414 -19.12 -7.48 -10.49
CA VAL A 414 -18.04 -7.06 -11.41
C VAL A 414 -16.72 -7.65 -10.91
N PRO A 415 -15.96 -8.36 -11.73
CA PRO A 415 -14.65 -8.86 -11.35
C PRO A 415 -13.67 -7.69 -11.18
N TYR A 416 -12.74 -7.79 -10.22
CA TYR A 416 -11.75 -6.73 -9.99
C TYR A 416 -10.64 -6.72 -11.05
N ARG A 417 -10.47 -7.82 -11.77
CA ARG A 417 -9.50 -8.02 -12.84
C ARG A 417 -9.98 -9.07 -13.84
N HIS A 418 -9.21 -9.27 -14.91
CA HIS A 418 -9.51 -10.31 -15.89
C HIS A 418 -9.63 -11.70 -15.26
N ARG A 419 -10.65 -12.46 -15.67
CA ARG A 419 -10.85 -13.85 -15.31
C ARG A 419 -10.14 -14.79 -16.32
N PRO A 420 -9.65 -15.97 -15.87
CA PRO A 420 -9.74 -16.54 -14.53
C PRO A 420 -8.81 -15.84 -13.52
N ILE A 421 -9.24 -15.75 -12.27
CA ILE A 421 -8.47 -15.14 -11.17
C ILE A 421 -7.80 -16.24 -10.35
N PRO A 422 -6.48 -16.45 -10.47
CA PRO A 422 -5.76 -17.43 -9.67
C PRO A 422 -5.68 -17.01 -8.20
N PRO A 423 -5.39 -17.93 -7.25
CA PRO A 423 -5.11 -17.59 -5.86
C PRO A 423 -4.04 -16.52 -5.72
N THR A 424 -4.23 -15.58 -4.80
CA THR A 424 -3.37 -14.39 -4.61
C THR A 424 -1.88 -14.73 -4.55
N TYR A 425 -1.50 -15.74 -3.75
CA TYR A 425 -0.10 -16.12 -3.53
C TYR A 425 0.42 -17.22 -4.46
N SER A 426 -0.32 -17.57 -5.52
CA SER A 426 0.19 -18.52 -6.50
C SER A 426 1.21 -17.86 -7.45
N PRO A 427 2.18 -18.63 -7.97
CA PRO A 427 3.10 -18.12 -8.99
C PRO A 427 2.33 -17.56 -10.20
N ASN A 428 2.73 -16.42 -10.69
CA ASN A 428 2.10 -15.74 -11.83
C ASN A 428 0.59 -15.45 -11.65
N SER A 429 0.16 -15.24 -10.42
CA SER A 429 -1.24 -14.89 -10.11
C SER A 429 -1.70 -13.59 -10.76
N GLY A 430 -0.76 -12.71 -11.15
CA GLY A 430 -1.03 -11.35 -11.58
C GLY A 430 -1.41 -10.40 -10.43
N TRP A 431 -1.38 -10.85 -9.18
CA TRP A 431 -1.65 -10.01 -8.00
C TRP A 431 -0.81 -8.73 -7.98
N THR A 432 0.44 -8.82 -8.42
CA THR A 432 1.38 -7.68 -8.39
C THR A 432 1.22 -6.70 -9.54
N THR A 433 0.33 -6.95 -10.51
CA THR A 433 0.18 -6.14 -11.73
C THR A 433 -1.27 -5.75 -12.04
N TRP A 434 -2.25 -6.22 -11.28
CA TRP A 434 -3.66 -6.00 -11.60
C TRP A 434 -4.06 -4.51 -11.59
N LEU A 435 -3.41 -3.67 -10.77
CA LEU A 435 -3.67 -2.22 -10.74
C LEU A 435 -3.31 -1.50 -12.05
N VAL A 436 -2.43 -2.09 -12.85
CA VAL A 436 -2.06 -1.57 -14.16
C VAL A 436 -2.69 -2.36 -15.32
N GLU A 437 -3.62 -3.28 -15.06
CA GLU A 437 -4.34 -3.98 -16.12
C GLU A 437 -5.32 -3.04 -16.86
N ASP A 438 -5.46 -3.27 -18.17
CA ASP A 438 -6.34 -2.51 -19.05
C ASP A 438 -7.81 -2.60 -18.60
N GLN A 439 -8.43 -1.48 -18.27
CA GLN A 439 -9.78 -1.42 -17.72
C GLN A 439 -10.89 -1.60 -18.78
N ARG A 440 -10.56 -1.75 -20.07
CA ARG A 440 -11.53 -2.05 -21.13
C ARG A 440 -12.35 -3.32 -20.87
N PHE A 441 -11.85 -4.25 -20.06
CA PHE A 441 -12.57 -5.48 -19.73
C PHE A 441 -13.90 -5.25 -18.96
N VAL A 442 -14.08 -4.07 -18.36
CA VAL A 442 -15.30 -3.69 -17.63
C VAL A 442 -15.99 -2.45 -18.19
N ASP A 443 -15.35 -1.69 -19.06
CA ASP A 443 -15.82 -0.39 -19.55
C ASP A 443 -17.23 -0.42 -20.19
N LEU A 444 -17.57 -1.48 -20.89
CA LEU A 444 -18.89 -1.59 -21.56
C LEU A 444 -19.88 -2.50 -20.82
N ARG A 445 -19.63 -2.83 -19.58
CA ARG A 445 -20.56 -3.62 -18.79
C ARG A 445 -21.79 -2.77 -18.39
N PRO A 446 -23.00 -3.38 -18.38
CA PRO A 446 -24.23 -2.64 -18.02
C PRO A 446 -24.33 -2.26 -16.53
N ASP A 447 -23.44 -2.80 -15.69
CA ASP A 447 -23.33 -2.57 -14.25
C ASP A 447 -22.08 -1.71 -13.87
N VAL A 448 -21.50 -1.02 -14.88
CA VAL A 448 -20.42 -0.04 -14.72
C VAL A 448 -20.78 1.22 -15.49
N LEU A 449 -20.68 2.38 -14.83
CA LEU A 449 -20.77 3.68 -15.50
C LEU A 449 -19.37 4.21 -15.80
N SER A 450 -19.18 4.68 -17.02
CA SER A 450 -17.96 5.33 -17.46
C SER A 450 -18.24 6.69 -18.08
N TRP A 451 -17.48 7.69 -17.68
CA TRP A 451 -17.50 9.03 -18.27
C TRP A 451 -16.08 9.41 -18.71
N SER A 452 -15.95 10.05 -19.85
CA SER A 452 -14.64 10.43 -20.42
C SER A 452 -14.65 11.85 -20.96
N THR A 453 -13.51 12.53 -20.86
CA THR A 453 -13.30 13.80 -21.53
C THR A 453 -13.19 13.60 -23.04
N GLU A 454 -13.32 14.68 -23.82
CA GLU A 454 -12.73 14.73 -25.14
C GLU A 454 -11.20 14.57 -25.05
N ALA A 455 -10.56 14.24 -26.17
CA ALA A 455 -9.09 14.19 -26.22
C ALA A 455 -8.48 15.51 -25.73
N LEU A 456 -7.58 15.44 -24.76
CA LEU A 456 -6.95 16.60 -24.14
C LEU A 456 -6.17 17.42 -25.19
N LYS A 457 -6.34 18.73 -25.17
CA LYS A 457 -5.62 19.65 -26.06
C LYS A 457 -4.22 19.99 -25.57
N ASP A 458 -4.06 19.95 -24.25
CA ASP A 458 -2.83 20.20 -23.52
C ASP A 458 -2.67 19.15 -22.42
N ASP A 459 -1.45 18.98 -21.90
CA ASP A 459 -1.19 18.09 -20.78
C ASP A 459 -1.93 18.58 -19.52
N VAL A 460 -2.46 17.64 -18.74
CA VAL A 460 -3.07 17.89 -17.44
C VAL A 460 -2.27 17.12 -16.39
N VAL A 461 -1.44 17.83 -15.65
CA VAL A 461 -0.60 17.25 -14.61
C VAL A 461 -1.28 17.39 -13.27
N ILE A 462 -1.41 16.29 -12.54
CA ILE A 462 -1.92 16.28 -11.17
C ILE A 462 -0.80 15.95 -10.19
N ALA A 463 -0.80 16.60 -9.02
CA ALA A 463 0.12 16.30 -7.92
C ALA A 463 -0.57 16.56 -6.58
N GLY A 464 -0.92 15.51 -5.87
CA GLY A 464 -1.62 15.58 -4.58
C GLY A 464 -2.89 14.74 -4.53
N ASP A 465 -3.77 15.04 -3.57
CA ASP A 465 -4.94 14.23 -3.26
C ASP A 465 -6.06 14.39 -4.27
N VAL A 466 -6.62 13.28 -4.69
CA VAL A 466 -7.75 13.17 -5.62
C VAL A 466 -8.98 12.75 -4.84
N VAL A 467 -10.07 13.52 -4.92
CA VAL A 467 -11.32 13.21 -4.21
C VAL A 467 -12.50 13.20 -5.17
N ALA A 468 -13.23 12.08 -5.21
CA ALA A 468 -14.48 12.01 -5.94
C ALA A 468 -15.65 12.38 -5.02
N HIS A 469 -16.52 13.27 -5.49
CA HIS A 469 -17.76 13.67 -4.84
C HIS A 469 -18.94 13.11 -5.63
N LEU A 470 -19.49 11.99 -5.16
CA LEU A 470 -20.62 11.36 -5.81
C LEU A 470 -21.93 11.78 -5.14
N PHE A 471 -22.79 12.48 -5.87
CA PHE A 471 -24.20 12.63 -5.50
C PHE A 471 -24.94 11.40 -6.00
N ALA A 472 -25.26 10.47 -5.10
CA ALA A 472 -25.75 9.16 -5.47
C ALA A 472 -26.94 8.72 -4.63
N SER A 473 -27.76 7.82 -5.19
CA SER A 473 -28.83 7.12 -4.48
C SER A 473 -28.87 5.65 -4.88
N THR A 474 -29.34 4.81 -3.97
CA THR A 474 -29.62 3.39 -4.20
C THR A 474 -31.08 3.08 -3.92
N SER A 475 -31.67 2.09 -4.60
CA SER A 475 -32.96 1.53 -4.20
C SER A 475 -32.87 0.57 -3.02
N GLY A 476 -31.64 0.17 -2.64
CA GLY A 476 -31.35 -0.61 -1.46
C GLY A 476 -31.26 0.23 -0.19
N SER A 477 -30.86 -0.41 0.92
CA SER A 477 -30.62 0.28 2.19
C SER A 477 -29.16 0.29 2.64
N ASP A 478 -28.26 -0.19 1.77
CA ASP A 478 -26.81 -0.06 1.79
C ASP A 478 -26.26 -0.16 0.38
N SER A 479 -25.01 0.22 0.15
CA SER A 479 -24.32 0.06 -1.14
C SER A 479 -22.82 0.26 -0.96
N ASP A 480 -22.04 -0.15 -1.96
CA ASP A 480 -20.65 0.26 -2.12
C ASP A 480 -20.52 1.15 -3.36
N TRP A 481 -19.62 2.11 -3.30
CA TRP A 481 -19.24 2.98 -4.41
C TRP A 481 -17.75 2.80 -4.68
N ILE A 482 -17.41 2.14 -5.79
CA ILE A 482 -16.04 1.99 -6.27
C ILE A 482 -15.84 3.03 -7.35
N VAL A 483 -14.85 3.89 -7.18
CA VAL A 483 -14.49 4.93 -8.14
C VAL A 483 -13.08 4.67 -8.64
N LYS A 484 -12.87 4.82 -9.95
CA LYS A 484 -11.56 4.70 -10.61
C LYS A 484 -11.30 5.93 -11.44
N LEU A 485 -10.11 6.52 -11.29
CA LEU A 485 -9.56 7.53 -12.19
C LEU A 485 -8.62 6.84 -13.18
N ILE A 486 -8.85 7.06 -14.47
CA ILE A 486 -8.21 6.30 -15.54
C ILE A 486 -7.63 7.25 -16.58
N ASP A 487 -6.41 6.97 -17.03
CA ASP A 487 -5.79 7.58 -18.20
C ASP A 487 -6.07 6.71 -19.43
N VAL A 488 -6.79 7.26 -20.40
CA VAL A 488 -7.12 6.58 -21.66
C VAL A 488 -6.15 7.02 -22.75
N TYR A 489 -5.32 6.11 -23.19
CA TYR A 489 -4.34 6.33 -24.25
C TYR A 489 -5.02 6.54 -25.61
N PRO A 490 -4.41 7.31 -26.53
CA PRO A 490 -4.92 7.47 -27.89
C PRO A 490 -4.97 6.14 -28.64
N GLU A 491 -5.96 5.97 -29.55
CA GLU A 491 -6.08 4.76 -30.38
C GLU A 491 -4.87 4.54 -31.31
N ASN A 492 -4.11 5.56 -31.59
CA ASN A 492 -2.90 5.50 -32.41
C ASN A 492 -1.60 5.48 -31.59
N ASP A 493 -1.66 5.24 -30.28
CA ASP A 493 -0.46 4.99 -29.48
C ASP A 493 0.27 3.75 -30.00
N GLU A 494 1.60 3.84 -30.12
CA GLU A 494 2.40 2.77 -30.73
C GLU A 494 2.49 1.50 -29.87
N LYS A 495 2.41 1.65 -28.54
CA LYS A 495 2.59 0.54 -27.57
C LYS A 495 1.29 0.11 -26.91
N LEU A 496 0.44 1.07 -26.60
CA LEU A 496 -0.75 0.90 -25.77
C LEU A 496 -2.00 1.53 -26.42
N PRO A 497 -2.36 1.14 -27.67
CA PRO A 497 -3.49 1.75 -28.37
C PRO A 497 -4.80 1.59 -27.60
N GLY A 498 -5.45 2.71 -27.24
CA GLY A 498 -6.71 2.76 -26.51
C GLY A 498 -6.65 2.18 -25.09
N TYR A 499 -5.46 1.99 -24.51
CA TYR A 499 -5.27 1.41 -23.19
C TYR A 499 -5.90 2.28 -22.11
N GLN A 500 -6.59 1.65 -21.16
CA GLN A 500 -7.23 2.33 -20.03
C GLN A 500 -6.44 2.01 -18.74
N LEU A 501 -5.43 2.88 -18.44
CA LEU A 501 -4.58 2.74 -17.28
C LEU A 501 -5.24 3.36 -16.04
N MET A 502 -5.50 2.55 -15.02
CA MET A 502 -5.99 3.04 -13.75
C MET A 502 -4.88 3.80 -13.01
N ILE A 503 -5.13 5.06 -12.70
CA ILE A 503 -4.21 5.96 -12.01
C ILE A 503 -4.45 5.90 -10.52
N ASP A 504 -5.72 5.97 -10.12
CA ASP A 504 -6.14 5.96 -8.73
C ASP A 504 -7.51 5.31 -8.58
N ASN A 505 -7.82 4.82 -7.38
CA ASN A 505 -9.07 4.10 -7.16
C ASN A 505 -9.37 3.93 -5.67
N GLU A 506 -10.66 3.85 -5.32
CA GLU A 506 -11.05 3.47 -3.96
C GLU A 506 -12.49 2.99 -3.91
N VAL A 507 -12.82 2.23 -2.85
CA VAL A 507 -14.16 1.82 -2.47
C VAL A 507 -14.63 2.60 -1.24
N PHE A 508 -15.89 3.02 -1.25
CA PHE A 508 -16.54 3.62 -0.09
C PHE A 508 -17.84 2.90 0.23
N ARG A 509 -17.97 2.37 1.45
CA ARG A 509 -19.18 1.67 1.90
C ARG A 509 -20.20 2.64 2.47
N ALA A 510 -21.35 2.77 1.84
CA ALA A 510 -22.35 3.84 2.06
C ALA A 510 -22.87 3.92 3.50
N ARG A 511 -22.93 2.80 4.24
CA ARG A 511 -23.33 2.79 5.65
C ARG A 511 -22.45 3.68 6.54
N PHE A 512 -21.18 3.91 6.12
CA PHE A 512 -20.21 4.69 6.87
C PHE A 512 -20.14 6.17 6.46
N ARG A 513 -21.11 6.67 5.66
CA ARG A 513 -21.12 8.06 5.16
C ARG A 513 -21.04 9.14 6.23
N ASN A 514 -21.51 8.87 7.46
CA ASN A 514 -21.50 9.81 8.56
C ASN A 514 -20.46 9.44 9.65
N SER A 515 -20.17 8.15 9.83
CA SER A 515 -19.24 7.66 10.86
C SER A 515 -18.81 6.23 10.54
N PHE A 516 -17.52 5.95 10.66
CA PHE A 516 -16.99 4.59 10.59
C PHE A 516 -17.27 3.77 11.86
N GLU A 517 -17.51 4.44 12.99
CA GLU A 517 -17.85 3.79 14.27
C GLU A 517 -19.32 3.37 14.34
N LYS A 518 -20.21 4.16 13.74
CA LYS A 518 -21.66 4.02 13.84
C LYS A 518 -22.27 3.98 12.45
N PRO A 519 -22.35 2.78 11.82
CA PRO A 519 -22.95 2.64 10.51
C PRO A 519 -24.45 2.99 10.55
N GLU A 520 -24.93 3.63 9.49
CA GLU A 520 -26.32 4.03 9.36
C GLU A 520 -26.92 3.49 8.07
N ARG A 521 -28.17 3.01 8.17
CA ARG A 521 -28.98 2.64 7.01
C ARG A 521 -29.04 3.79 6.01
N VAL A 522 -28.90 3.50 4.73
CA VAL A 522 -29.22 4.40 3.63
C VAL A 522 -30.74 4.38 3.40
N GLU A 523 -31.36 5.56 3.26
CA GLU A 523 -32.78 5.65 2.90
C GLU A 523 -32.93 5.38 1.39
N PRO A 524 -33.71 4.36 0.97
CA PRO A 524 -33.89 4.04 -0.43
C PRO A 524 -34.37 5.24 -1.28
N GLY A 525 -33.66 5.51 -2.37
CA GLY A 525 -33.95 6.60 -3.30
C GLY A 525 -33.52 7.99 -2.86
N LYS A 526 -33.11 8.19 -1.62
CA LYS A 526 -32.59 9.48 -1.13
C LYS A 526 -31.20 9.75 -1.70
N ILE A 527 -30.98 10.98 -2.15
CA ILE A 527 -29.69 11.42 -2.65
C ILE A 527 -28.79 11.81 -1.47
N TYR A 528 -27.59 11.25 -1.44
CA TYR A 528 -26.52 11.62 -0.52
C TYR A 528 -25.29 12.04 -1.30
N GLU A 529 -24.44 12.86 -0.70
CA GLU A 529 -23.08 13.10 -1.16
C GLU A 529 -22.14 12.08 -0.49
N TYR A 530 -21.33 11.41 -1.32
CA TYR A 530 -20.29 10.49 -0.87
C TYR A 530 -18.94 11.03 -1.32
N PRO A 531 -18.15 11.64 -0.41
CA PRO A 531 -16.77 11.96 -0.70
C PRO A 531 -15.95 10.66 -0.64
N VAL A 532 -15.38 10.28 -1.77
CA VAL A 532 -14.50 9.10 -1.89
C VAL A 532 -13.09 9.61 -2.12
N ASP A 533 -12.25 9.49 -1.10
CA ASP A 533 -10.82 9.83 -1.17
C ASP A 533 -10.13 8.74 -2.00
N LEU A 534 -9.69 9.08 -3.21
CA LEU A 534 -8.96 8.17 -4.09
C LEU A 534 -7.47 8.13 -3.77
N HIS A 535 -7.04 8.82 -2.72
CA HIS A 535 -5.66 9.02 -2.27
C HIS A 535 -4.92 10.09 -3.07
N SER A 536 -3.61 9.93 -3.18
CA SER A 536 -2.74 10.90 -3.86
C SER A 536 -2.20 10.32 -5.17
N ALA A 537 -2.03 11.18 -6.16
CA ALA A 537 -1.37 10.83 -7.42
C ALA A 537 -0.38 11.92 -7.85
N ASN A 538 0.66 11.52 -8.60
CA ASN A 538 1.47 12.43 -9.39
C ASN A 538 1.55 11.88 -10.81
N HIS A 539 0.69 12.40 -11.69
CA HIS A 539 0.49 11.86 -13.02
C HIS A 539 0.29 12.96 -14.07
N ASP A 540 0.86 12.75 -15.25
CA ASP A 540 0.70 13.58 -16.43
C ASP A 540 -0.25 12.91 -17.43
N PHE A 541 -1.53 13.35 -17.45
CA PHE A 541 -2.46 13.05 -18.52
C PHE A 541 -2.05 13.83 -19.75
N ARG A 542 -1.44 13.16 -20.70
CA ARG A 542 -0.80 13.81 -21.83
C ARG A 542 -1.78 14.31 -22.87
N ARG A 543 -1.40 15.31 -23.63
CA ARG A 543 -2.13 15.76 -24.80
C ARG A 543 -2.50 14.59 -25.71
N GLY A 544 -3.75 14.54 -26.14
CA GLY A 544 -4.32 13.47 -26.97
C GLY A 544 -4.89 12.31 -26.15
N HIS A 545 -4.52 12.15 -24.87
CA HIS A 545 -5.17 11.22 -23.95
C HIS A 545 -6.57 11.74 -23.54
N ARG A 546 -7.32 10.91 -22.84
CA ARG A 546 -8.59 11.30 -22.20
C ARG A 546 -8.53 10.94 -20.73
N ILE A 547 -9.15 11.75 -19.89
CA ILE A 547 -9.38 11.40 -18.49
C ILE A 547 -10.73 10.67 -18.44
N MET A 548 -10.76 9.48 -17.80
CA MET A 548 -11.96 8.69 -17.59
C MET A 548 -12.21 8.48 -16.11
N VAL A 549 -13.48 8.46 -15.72
CA VAL A 549 -13.94 8.05 -14.39
C VAL A 549 -14.90 6.89 -14.55
N GLN A 550 -14.68 5.80 -13.82
CA GLN A 550 -15.61 4.68 -13.74
C GLN A 550 -16.21 4.57 -12.34
N VAL A 551 -17.51 4.23 -12.26
CA VAL A 551 -18.21 3.96 -11.00
C VAL A 551 -18.96 2.64 -11.11
N GLN A 552 -18.80 1.79 -10.08
CA GLN A 552 -19.46 0.48 -9.93
C GLN A 552 -19.76 0.22 -8.46
N SER A 553 -20.53 -0.82 -8.13
CA SER A 553 -20.91 -1.15 -6.74
C SER A 553 -20.43 -2.53 -6.27
N THR A 554 -19.62 -3.22 -7.06
CA THR A 554 -18.97 -4.48 -6.69
C THR A 554 -17.58 -4.54 -7.30
N TRP A 555 -16.62 -5.17 -6.62
CA TRP A 555 -15.22 -5.32 -7.07
C TRP A 555 -14.66 -6.66 -6.59
N PHE A 556 -15.28 -7.72 -7.10
CA PHE A 556 -15.18 -9.05 -6.54
C PHE A 556 -14.08 -9.92 -7.19
N PRO A 557 -13.42 -10.81 -6.45
CA PRO A 557 -13.49 -11.02 -5.01
C PRO A 557 -12.48 -10.19 -4.19
N LEU A 558 -11.90 -9.12 -4.76
CA LEU A 558 -11.04 -8.23 -3.99
C LEU A 558 -11.80 -7.68 -2.78
N ILE A 559 -12.96 -7.07 -3.04
CA ILE A 559 -13.89 -6.57 -2.02
C ILE A 559 -15.04 -7.56 -1.86
N ASP A 560 -15.50 -7.76 -0.63
CA ASP A 560 -16.68 -8.54 -0.33
C ASP A 560 -17.94 -7.93 -1.00
N ARG A 561 -18.93 -8.76 -1.24
CA ARG A 561 -20.20 -8.27 -1.80
C ARG A 561 -21.03 -7.56 -0.74
N ASN A 562 -21.38 -6.30 -0.99
CA ASN A 562 -22.39 -5.64 -0.19
C ASN A 562 -23.75 -6.29 -0.44
N PRO A 563 -24.50 -6.71 0.60
CA PRO A 563 -25.83 -7.28 0.43
C PRO A 563 -26.84 -6.29 -0.17
N GLN A 564 -26.55 -4.99 -0.20
CA GLN A 564 -27.40 -3.86 -0.58
C GLN A 564 -28.68 -3.74 0.30
N THR A 565 -28.72 -4.56 1.34
CA THR A 565 -29.65 -4.50 2.46
C THR A 565 -28.86 -4.23 3.72
N PHE A 566 -29.24 -3.22 4.48
CA PHE A 566 -28.54 -2.93 5.74
C PHE A 566 -28.75 -4.04 6.75
N VAL A 567 -27.65 -4.61 7.22
CA VAL A 567 -27.58 -5.54 8.34
C VAL A 567 -26.58 -5.00 9.36
N GLU A 568 -26.83 -5.16 10.65
CA GLU A 568 -25.97 -4.63 11.72
C GLU A 568 -24.53 -5.10 11.59
N ASN A 569 -24.32 -6.38 11.34
CA ASN A 569 -23.01 -6.99 11.14
C ASN A 569 -22.99 -7.68 9.77
N ILE A 570 -22.21 -7.13 8.84
CA ILE A 570 -22.14 -7.61 7.45
C ILE A 570 -21.62 -9.06 7.36
N TYR A 571 -20.76 -9.49 8.28
CA TYR A 571 -20.27 -10.88 8.34
C TYR A 571 -21.34 -11.87 8.76
N LYS A 572 -22.48 -11.40 9.27
CA LYS A 572 -23.64 -12.21 9.67
C LYS A 572 -24.82 -12.12 8.69
N ALA A 573 -24.62 -11.41 7.56
CA ALA A 573 -25.62 -11.37 6.50
C ALA A 573 -25.92 -12.79 6.01
N THR A 574 -27.21 -13.03 5.67
CA THR A 574 -27.70 -14.30 5.14
C THR A 574 -27.91 -14.19 3.63
N ALA A 575 -28.11 -15.30 2.93
CA ALA A 575 -28.37 -15.28 1.49
C ALA A 575 -29.61 -14.44 1.12
N ALA A 576 -30.61 -14.33 2.02
CA ALA A 576 -31.82 -13.53 1.80
C ALA A 576 -31.56 -12.02 1.82
N ASP A 577 -30.48 -11.58 2.43
CA ASP A 577 -30.14 -10.15 2.53
C ASP A 577 -29.53 -9.61 1.22
N TYR A 578 -28.97 -10.49 0.38
CA TYR A 578 -28.33 -10.09 -0.88
C TYR A 578 -29.38 -9.84 -1.97
N GLN A 579 -29.62 -8.58 -2.30
CA GLN A 579 -30.66 -8.16 -3.25
C GLN A 579 -30.06 -7.26 -4.33
N PRO A 580 -30.52 -7.38 -5.60
CA PRO A 580 -30.20 -6.39 -6.63
C PRO A 580 -30.74 -5.02 -6.25
N ALA A 581 -29.98 -3.96 -6.58
CA ALA A 581 -30.43 -2.58 -6.35
C ALA A 581 -30.10 -1.67 -7.54
N LEU A 582 -31.03 -0.74 -7.82
CA LEU A 582 -30.81 0.32 -8.80
C LEU A 582 -29.98 1.43 -8.18
N GLN A 583 -28.85 1.71 -8.81
CA GLN A 583 -27.90 2.76 -8.43
C GLN A 583 -28.04 3.94 -9.37
N LYS A 584 -27.98 5.16 -8.84
CA LYS A 584 -28.05 6.40 -9.62
C LYS A 584 -26.93 7.34 -9.24
N ILE A 585 -26.24 7.88 -10.23
CA ILE A 585 -25.23 8.93 -10.08
C ILE A 585 -25.77 10.20 -10.73
N PHE A 586 -25.91 11.27 -9.95
CA PHE A 586 -26.54 12.52 -10.36
C PHE A 586 -25.52 13.48 -10.98
N ARG A 587 -25.98 14.23 -12.00
CA ARG A 587 -25.16 15.19 -12.78
C ARG A 587 -25.91 16.51 -13.05
N SER A 588 -26.88 16.86 -12.20
CA SER A 588 -27.59 18.14 -12.31
C SER A 588 -26.79 19.28 -11.68
N ALA A 589 -27.19 20.52 -11.93
CA ALA A 589 -26.58 21.69 -11.28
C ALA A 589 -26.68 21.66 -9.75
N LYS A 590 -27.73 21.03 -9.21
CA LYS A 590 -27.94 20.87 -7.77
C LYS A 590 -27.18 19.70 -7.17
N TYR A 591 -27.07 18.60 -7.92
CA TYR A 591 -26.43 17.37 -7.51
C TYR A 591 -25.37 17.01 -8.55
N ALA A 592 -24.30 17.79 -8.58
CA ALA A 592 -23.24 17.69 -9.56
C ALA A 592 -22.14 16.76 -9.06
N SER A 593 -22.13 15.50 -9.51
CA SER A 593 -21.00 14.60 -9.22
C SER A 593 -19.74 15.03 -9.98
N TYR A 594 -18.59 15.01 -9.30
CA TYR A 594 -17.31 15.43 -9.86
C TYR A 594 -16.13 14.72 -9.19
N VAL A 595 -14.98 14.75 -9.84
CA VAL A 595 -13.68 14.45 -9.22
C VAL A 595 -12.91 15.74 -9.08
N GLU A 596 -12.46 16.05 -7.87
CA GLU A 596 -11.55 17.17 -7.59
C GLU A 596 -10.11 16.71 -7.85
N LEU A 597 -9.48 17.35 -8.84
CA LEU A 597 -8.13 17.07 -9.28
C LEU A 597 -7.17 18.17 -8.82
N PRO A 598 -6.03 17.83 -8.16
CA PRO A 598 -4.97 18.78 -7.79
C PRO A 598 -4.10 19.10 -9.00
N VAL A 599 -4.57 19.96 -9.90
CA VAL A 599 -3.88 20.29 -11.15
C VAL A 599 -2.70 21.20 -10.89
N GLN A 600 -1.52 20.81 -11.36
CA GLN A 600 -0.30 21.59 -11.26
C GLN A 600 -0.27 22.68 -12.35
N ARG A 601 -0.07 23.92 -11.95
CA ARG A 601 0.18 25.03 -12.88
C ARG A 601 1.61 24.94 -13.41
N ARG A 602 1.75 24.73 -14.70
CA ARG A 602 3.05 24.72 -15.39
C ARG A 602 3.22 25.95 -16.28
#